data_aa621aed6dde3edea99c3e1e7f60464b
#
_entry.id   aa621aed6dde3edea99c3e1e7f60464b
#
_cell.length_a   1.000
_cell.length_b   1.000
_cell.length_c   1.000
_cell.angle_alpha   90.00
_cell.angle_beta   90.00
_cell.angle_gamma   90.00
#
_symmetry.space_group_name_H-M   'P 1'
#
loop_
_entity.id
_entity.type
_entity.pdbx_description
1 polymer ?
#
loop_
_entity_poly.entity_id
_entity_poly.type
_entity_poly.pdbx_seq_one_letter_code
_entity_poly.pdbx_strand_id
1 'polypeptide(L)'
;MTVPASAEGLNFIGFLPIPLMEGGVMANFERRVLVLDSRYEPVKIVGLHVGFVLLFTERASPVLDSPRLIRSVTQSFTVPWIIRLHNCSPRNKKSHGPRFSRQNVYLRDGFRCQYCNCSGSLLNLTLDHLIPVARGGKTSWDNIVTACKTCNLRKGARTIEELGIRLPRMPERPQFNITALFALRYGLTSRNIPEPWLGYVDLSVSNRLLDVRQLAGGEDVAQNGALFAGPLPAVG
;
A
#
# COMPACT_ATOMS: atom_id res chain seq x y z
N MET A 1 8.84 -43.27 21.47
CA MET A 1 9.31 -41.87 21.63
C MET A 1 8.36 -40.99 20.82
N THR A 2 7.48 -40.34 21.52
CA THR A 2 6.34 -39.55 21.07
C THR A 2 6.79 -38.16 20.62
N VAL A 3 6.45 -37.77 19.41
CA VAL A 3 6.60 -36.40 18.89
C VAL A 3 5.36 -35.60 19.29
N PRO A 4 5.47 -34.43 19.93
CA PRO A 4 4.31 -33.62 20.26
C PRO A 4 3.82 -32.88 19.02
N ALA A 5 2.54 -33.04 18.73
CA ALA A 5 1.75 -32.16 17.88
C ALA A 5 1.48 -30.86 18.65
N SER A 6 1.85 -29.73 18.09
CA SER A 6 1.16 -28.44 18.25
C SER A 6 1.90 -27.35 17.47
N ALA A 7 1.42 -27.06 16.27
CA ALA A 7 1.73 -25.82 15.58
C ALA A 7 0.40 -25.08 15.37
N GLU A 8 -0.13 -24.57 16.50
CA GLU A 8 -1.21 -23.61 16.49
C GLU A 8 -0.74 -22.29 15.89
N GLY A 9 -1.50 -21.79 14.94
CA GLY A 9 -1.83 -20.39 14.79
C GLY A 9 -0.69 -19.41 14.55
N LEU A 10 -0.01 -19.43 13.41
CA LEU A 10 0.70 -18.26 12.93
C LEU A 10 -0.27 -17.28 12.22
N ASN A 11 -1.09 -16.62 13.04
CA ASN A 11 -1.72 -15.37 12.69
C ASN A 11 -0.67 -14.26 12.69
N PHE A 12 0.22 -14.23 11.70
CA PHE A 12 1.08 -13.08 11.45
C PHE A 12 0.40 -12.14 10.45
N ILE A 13 -0.55 -11.36 10.95
CA ILE A 13 -0.87 -10.05 10.36
C ILE A 13 -0.26 -8.99 11.29
N GLY A 14 1.05 -9.05 11.44
CA GLY A 14 1.85 -7.95 11.96
C GLY A 14 2.08 -6.97 10.82
N PHE A 15 1.34 -5.89 10.80
CA PHE A 15 1.62 -4.73 9.99
C PHE A 15 2.94 -4.12 10.44
N LEU A 16 4.03 -4.50 9.79
CA LEU A 16 5.22 -3.67 9.82
C LEU A 16 4.89 -2.37 9.08
N PRO A 17 5.16 -1.20 9.68
CA PRO A 17 5.05 0.07 8.97
C PRO A 17 5.92 -0.03 7.72
N ILE A 18 5.39 0.40 6.58
CA ILE A 18 6.22 0.60 5.39
C ILE A 18 7.27 1.61 5.81
N PRO A 19 8.57 1.27 5.83
CA PRO A 19 9.57 2.29 6.01
C PRO A 19 9.43 3.22 4.82
N LEU A 20 8.98 4.44 5.07
CA LEU A 20 9.13 5.55 4.15
C LEU A 20 10.63 5.81 4.13
N MET A 21 11.32 5.17 3.19
CA MET A 21 12.71 5.42 2.92
C MET A 21 12.84 6.83 2.34
N GLU A 22 13.02 7.81 3.23
CA GLU A 22 13.70 9.04 2.89
C GLU A 22 15.15 8.67 2.62
N GLY A 23 15.62 8.95 1.39
CA GLY A 23 17.03 8.78 1.00
C GLY A 23 17.37 7.40 0.44
N GLY A 24 17.29 7.25 -0.88
CA GLY A 24 18.24 6.56 -1.77
C GLY A 24 18.75 5.16 -1.40
N VAL A 25 17.97 4.30 -0.78
CA VAL A 25 18.29 2.86 -0.78
C VAL A 25 17.46 2.23 -1.89
N MET A 26 18.07 2.04 -3.06
CA MET A 26 17.61 1.08 -4.05
C MET A 26 17.32 -0.21 -3.29
N ALA A 27 16.04 -0.55 -3.13
CA ALA A 27 15.68 -1.82 -2.52
C ALA A 27 16.35 -2.91 -3.38
N ASN A 28 17.38 -3.55 -2.83
CA ASN A 28 18.17 -4.53 -3.56
C ASN A 28 17.31 -5.79 -3.75
N PHE A 29 16.48 -5.79 -4.80
CA PHE A 29 15.63 -6.92 -5.15
C PHE A 29 16.40 -8.10 -5.72
N GLU A 30 17.70 -7.97 -5.98
CA GLU A 30 18.56 -9.06 -6.48
C GLU A 30 18.62 -10.27 -5.54
N ARG A 31 18.38 -10.06 -4.24
CA ARG A 31 18.32 -11.12 -3.23
C ARG A 31 16.89 -11.42 -2.78
N ARG A 32 15.91 -11.04 -3.58
CA ARG A 32 14.50 -11.20 -3.29
C ARG A 32 13.85 -12.13 -4.32
N VAL A 33 12.84 -12.84 -3.89
CA VAL A 33 12.07 -13.79 -4.70
C VAL A 33 10.60 -13.37 -4.65
N LEU A 34 10.00 -13.23 -5.82
CA LEU A 34 8.56 -13.00 -5.94
C LEU A 34 7.83 -14.32 -5.71
N VAL A 35 6.87 -14.32 -4.80
CA VAL A 35 6.04 -15.48 -4.49
C VAL A 35 4.65 -15.27 -5.05
N LEU A 36 4.21 -16.20 -5.89
CA LEU A 36 2.89 -16.24 -6.50
C LEU A 36 2.00 -17.28 -5.82
N ASP A 37 0.70 -17.09 -5.90
CA ASP A 37 -0.28 -18.10 -5.55
C ASP A 37 -0.53 -19.10 -6.70
N SER A 38 -1.48 -20.01 -6.52
CA SER A 38 -1.84 -21.03 -7.53
C SER A 38 -2.40 -20.44 -8.84
N ARG A 39 -2.81 -19.15 -8.83
CA ARG A 39 -3.33 -18.42 -10.01
C ARG A 39 -2.32 -17.49 -10.63
N TYR A 40 -1.06 -17.56 -10.22
CA TYR A 40 0.00 -16.65 -10.64
C TYR A 40 -0.22 -15.19 -10.21
N GLU A 41 -1.04 -14.95 -9.15
CA GLU A 41 -1.15 -13.62 -8.54
C GLU A 41 -0.05 -13.41 -7.49
N PRO A 42 0.57 -12.21 -7.42
CA PRO A 42 1.63 -11.94 -6.47
C PRO A 42 1.09 -11.90 -5.03
N VAL A 43 1.72 -12.64 -4.14
CA VAL A 43 1.32 -12.76 -2.72
C VAL A 43 2.28 -11.99 -1.82
N LYS A 44 3.58 -12.18 -2.01
CA LYS A 44 4.62 -11.56 -1.20
C LYS A 44 5.97 -11.57 -1.89
N ILE A 45 6.87 -10.72 -1.40
CA ILE A 45 8.29 -10.77 -1.74
C ILE A 45 9.03 -11.30 -0.51
N VAL A 46 9.88 -12.29 -0.70
CA VAL A 46 10.65 -12.94 0.37
C VAL A 46 12.14 -12.82 0.10
N GLY A 47 12.94 -12.99 1.14
CA GLY A 47 14.38 -13.15 0.98
C GLY A 47 14.71 -14.51 0.35
N LEU A 48 15.87 -14.59 -0.27
CA LEU A 48 16.34 -15.77 -0.99
C LEU A 48 16.34 -17.04 -0.13
N HIS A 49 16.79 -16.94 1.14
CA HIS A 49 16.76 -18.06 2.07
C HIS A 49 15.35 -18.64 2.23
N VAL A 50 14.34 -17.80 2.43
CA VAL A 50 12.94 -18.24 2.57
C VAL A 50 12.44 -18.86 1.25
N GLY A 51 12.86 -18.32 0.10
CA GLY A 51 12.56 -18.89 -1.21
C GLY A 51 13.08 -20.31 -1.33
N PHE A 52 14.34 -20.56 -0.99
CA PHE A 52 14.90 -21.92 -1.00
C PHE A 52 14.23 -22.86 0.00
N VAL A 53 13.92 -22.41 1.21
CA VAL A 53 13.17 -23.22 2.17
C VAL A 53 11.84 -23.68 1.59
N LEU A 54 11.11 -22.79 0.90
CA LEU A 54 9.84 -23.14 0.26
C LEU A 54 10.01 -24.15 -0.88
N LEU A 55 11.09 -24.08 -1.64
CA LEU A 55 11.41 -25.03 -2.71
C LEU A 55 11.83 -26.40 -2.16
N PHE A 56 12.78 -26.43 -1.21
CA PHE A 56 13.28 -27.68 -0.64
C PHE A 56 12.24 -28.43 0.23
N THR A 57 11.27 -27.70 0.77
CA THR A 57 10.14 -28.32 1.48
C THR A 57 8.97 -28.68 0.56
N GLU A 58 9.16 -28.57 -0.75
CA GLU A 58 8.13 -28.89 -1.78
C GLU A 58 6.81 -28.12 -1.59
N ARG A 59 6.88 -26.94 -0.95
CA ARG A 59 5.74 -26.04 -0.76
C ARG A 59 5.55 -25.07 -1.91
N ALA A 60 6.56 -24.93 -2.76
CA ALA A 60 6.56 -24.10 -3.95
C ALA A 60 7.34 -24.77 -5.08
N SER A 61 7.05 -24.38 -6.31
CA SER A 61 7.85 -24.72 -7.50
C SER A 61 8.43 -23.45 -8.13
N PRO A 62 9.60 -23.55 -8.80
CA PRO A 62 10.17 -22.43 -9.55
C PRO A 62 9.25 -22.14 -10.75
N VAL A 63 9.07 -20.85 -11.05
CA VAL A 63 8.35 -20.37 -12.23
C VAL A 63 9.34 -19.74 -13.21
N LEU A 64 10.29 -18.97 -12.67
CA LEU A 64 11.34 -18.35 -13.47
C LEU A 64 12.63 -18.31 -12.67
N ASP A 65 13.66 -18.86 -13.26
CA ASP A 65 15.01 -18.89 -12.69
C ASP A 65 15.86 -17.72 -13.20
N SER A 66 16.76 -17.26 -12.36
CA SER A 66 17.78 -16.28 -12.75
C SER A 66 19.03 -16.99 -13.32
N PRO A 67 19.89 -16.30 -14.05
CA PRO A 67 21.17 -16.86 -14.50
C PRO A 67 22.16 -17.08 -13.34
N ARG A 68 21.80 -16.71 -12.12
CA ARG A 68 22.68 -16.77 -10.95
C ARG A 68 22.63 -18.15 -10.30
N LEU A 69 23.80 -18.63 -9.91
CA LEU A 69 23.96 -19.88 -9.17
C LEU A 69 24.45 -19.60 -7.74
N ILE A 70 23.92 -20.32 -6.79
CA ILE A 70 24.46 -20.44 -5.44
C ILE A 70 25.09 -21.80 -5.30
N ARG A 71 26.31 -21.82 -4.82
CA ARG A 71 27.06 -23.05 -4.57
C ARG A 71 26.98 -23.42 -3.09
N SER A 72 26.66 -24.65 -2.81
CA SER A 72 26.92 -25.29 -1.53
C SER A 72 28.21 -26.12 -1.66
N VAL A 73 28.57 -26.81 -0.59
CA VAL A 73 29.78 -27.68 -0.59
C VAL A 73 29.71 -28.79 -1.67
N THR A 74 28.49 -29.29 -1.93
CA THR A 74 28.28 -30.49 -2.78
C THR A 74 27.53 -30.21 -4.06
N GLN A 75 26.75 -29.10 -4.12
CA GLN A 75 25.82 -28.84 -5.21
C GLN A 75 25.70 -27.36 -5.54
N SER A 76 25.25 -27.08 -6.77
CA SER A 76 24.91 -25.73 -7.22
C SER A 76 23.39 -25.64 -7.44
N PHE A 77 22.82 -24.53 -7.01
CA PHE A 77 21.38 -24.26 -7.14
C PHE A 77 21.16 -22.97 -7.92
N THR A 78 20.20 -23.00 -8.85
CA THR A 78 19.78 -21.81 -9.56
C THR A 78 18.95 -20.93 -8.62
N VAL A 79 19.25 -19.63 -8.62
CA VAL A 79 18.49 -18.65 -7.84
C VAL A 79 17.16 -18.36 -8.54
N PRO A 80 16.00 -18.63 -7.92
CA PRO A 80 14.75 -18.29 -8.56
C PRO A 80 14.46 -16.80 -8.49
N TRP A 81 13.98 -16.21 -9.58
CA TRP A 81 13.33 -14.90 -9.57
C TRP A 81 11.91 -14.98 -9.02
N ILE A 82 11.21 -16.06 -9.38
CA ILE A 82 9.79 -16.24 -9.13
C ILE A 82 9.51 -17.67 -8.73
N ILE A 83 8.75 -17.87 -7.65
CA ILE A 83 8.26 -19.15 -7.21
C ILE A 83 6.73 -19.13 -7.03
N ARG A 84 6.07 -20.27 -7.23
CA ARG A 84 4.63 -20.41 -7.05
C ARG A 84 4.33 -21.40 -5.93
N LEU A 85 3.47 -21.02 -5.00
CA LEU A 85 3.00 -21.86 -3.92
C LEU A 85 2.02 -22.93 -4.43
N HIS A 86 2.15 -24.17 -3.93
CA HIS A 86 1.27 -25.28 -4.32
C HIS A 86 -0.11 -25.15 -3.66
N ASN A 87 -0.15 -24.91 -2.35
CA ASN A 87 -1.37 -24.96 -1.53
C ASN A 87 -1.81 -23.58 -1.04
N CYS A 88 -1.60 -22.54 -1.83
CA CYS A 88 -2.14 -21.25 -1.53
C CYS A 88 -3.55 -21.15 -2.10
N SER A 89 -4.55 -21.50 -1.27
CA SER A 89 -5.94 -21.22 -1.64
C SER A 89 -6.10 -19.74 -1.93
N PRO A 90 -6.72 -19.40 -3.08
CA PRO A 90 -7.01 -18.03 -3.38
C PRO A 90 -7.80 -17.44 -2.22
N ARG A 91 -7.33 -16.33 -1.67
CA ARG A 91 -8.09 -15.60 -0.68
C ARG A 91 -9.50 -15.42 -1.21
N ASN A 92 -10.49 -15.92 -0.45
CA ASN A 92 -11.89 -15.86 -0.85
C ASN A 92 -12.21 -14.49 -1.45
N LYS A 93 -12.45 -14.44 -2.76
CA LYS A 93 -12.73 -13.20 -3.53
C LYS A 93 -14.08 -12.56 -3.18
N LYS A 94 -14.71 -12.91 -2.04
CA LYS A 94 -15.98 -12.29 -1.61
C LYS A 94 -15.83 -10.86 -1.12
N SER A 95 -14.63 -10.33 -0.94
CA SER A 95 -14.46 -8.91 -0.64
C SER A 95 -14.11 -8.14 -1.91
N HIS A 96 -15.11 -7.55 -2.52
CA HIS A 96 -14.91 -6.60 -3.60
C HIS A 96 -14.12 -5.38 -3.10
N GLY A 97 -12.82 -5.34 -3.41
CA GLY A 97 -11.94 -4.22 -3.12
C GLY A 97 -11.15 -4.32 -1.79
N PRO A 98 -10.29 -3.36 -1.50
CA PRO A 98 -9.39 -3.36 -0.36
C PRO A 98 -10.14 -3.25 0.96
N ARG A 99 -9.58 -3.81 2.04
CA ARG A 99 -10.08 -3.61 3.41
C ARG A 99 -9.97 -2.12 3.77
N PHE A 100 -10.93 -1.63 4.55
CA PHE A 100 -10.83 -0.30 5.13
C PHE A 100 -9.61 -0.25 6.07
N SER A 101 -8.70 0.68 5.78
CA SER A 101 -7.54 0.97 6.62
C SER A 101 -7.07 2.40 6.35
N ARG A 102 -6.40 3.01 7.34
CA ARG A 102 -5.80 4.34 7.19
C ARG A 102 -4.93 4.45 5.93
N GLN A 103 -4.10 3.46 5.70
CA GLN A 103 -3.17 3.43 4.57
C GLN A 103 -3.91 3.38 3.23
N ASN A 104 -4.96 2.55 3.12
CA ASN A 104 -5.74 2.44 1.90
C ASN A 104 -6.58 3.70 1.63
N VAL A 105 -7.00 4.43 2.67
CA VAL A 105 -7.62 5.75 2.49
C VAL A 105 -6.59 6.76 1.95
N TYR A 106 -5.38 6.81 2.54
CA TYR A 106 -4.32 7.67 2.01
C TYR A 106 -3.97 7.36 0.56
N LEU A 107 -3.91 6.07 0.19
CA LEU A 107 -3.69 5.63 -1.19
C LEU A 107 -4.80 6.08 -2.13
N ARG A 108 -6.07 5.92 -1.73
CA ARG A 108 -7.22 6.38 -2.50
C ARG A 108 -7.14 7.89 -2.79
N ASP A 109 -6.75 8.65 -1.78
CA ASP A 109 -6.71 10.11 -1.81
C ASP A 109 -5.37 10.68 -2.32
N GLY A 110 -4.46 9.81 -2.82
CA GLY A 110 -3.18 10.20 -3.38
C GLY A 110 -2.23 10.86 -2.38
N PHE A 111 -2.35 10.53 -1.08
CA PHE A 111 -1.60 11.16 0.01
C PHE A 111 -1.76 12.69 0.07
N ARG A 112 -2.92 13.20 -0.30
CA ARG A 112 -3.25 14.63 -0.30
C ARG A 112 -4.44 14.92 0.61
N CYS A 113 -4.39 16.08 1.23
CA CYS A 113 -5.53 16.61 1.96
C CYS A 113 -6.68 16.88 0.98
N GLN A 114 -7.87 16.28 1.21
CA GLN A 114 -9.02 16.46 0.32
C GLN A 114 -9.69 17.84 0.48
N TYR A 115 -9.31 18.61 1.51
CA TYR A 115 -9.83 19.96 1.74
C TYR A 115 -9.00 21.06 1.10
N CYS A 116 -7.67 21.03 1.24
CA CYS A 116 -6.78 22.07 0.72
C CYS A 116 -5.80 21.57 -0.36
N ASN A 117 -5.92 20.30 -0.72
CA ASN A 117 -5.06 19.64 -1.71
C ASN A 117 -3.54 19.67 -1.40
N CYS A 118 -3.12 20.11 -0.21
CA CYS A 118 -1.71 20.05 0.13
C CYS A 118 -1.21 18.62 0.14
N SER A 119 -0.02 18.39 -0.41
CA SER A 119 0.73 17.16 -0.21
C SER A 119 1.44 17.26 1.14
N GLY A 120 1.25 16.32 2.02
CA GLY A 120 1.89 16.35 3.33
C GLY A 120 2.77 15.13 3.58
N SER A 121 3.79 15.30 4.45
CA SER A 121 4.41 14.16 5.11
C SER A 121 3.31 13.34 5.79
N LEU A 122 3.44 12.02 5.83
CA LEU A 122 2.50 11.14 6.55
C LEU A 122 2.33 11.53 8.02
N LEU A 123 3.32 12.23 8.60
CA LEU A 123 3.27 12.78 9.95
C LEU A 123 2.22 13.90 10.11
N ASN A 124 1.88 14.58 9.02
CA ASN A 124 0.94 15.69 8.99
C ASN A 124 -0.44 15.33 8.44
N LEU A 125 -0.59 14.10 7.90
CA LEU A 125 -1.87 13.60 7.41
C LEU A 125 -2.61 12.83 8.51
N THR A 126 -3.92 12.98 8.51
CA THR A 126 -4.86 12.30 9.40
C THR A 126 -6.09 11.86 8.62
N LEU A 127 -6.91 11.02 9.23
CA LEU A 127 -8.25 10.69 8.73
C LEU A 127 -9.25 11.62 9.37
N ASP A 128 -10.18 12.10 8.57
CA ASP A 128 -11.31 12.89 9.04
C ASP A 128 -12.65 12.30 8.58
N HIS A 129 -13.65 12.41 9.43
CA HIS A 129 -15.02 12.02 9.14
C HIS A 129 -15.78 13.18 8.51
N LEU A 130 -16.35 13.01 7.32
CA LEU A 130 -17.20 14.04 6.68
C LEU A 130 -18.39 14.37 7.59
N ILE A 131 -19.10 13.34 8.05
CA ILE A 131 -20.08 13.42 9.11
C ILE A 131 -19.41 12.97 10.40
N PRO A 132 -19.25 13.82 11.40
CA PRO A 132 -18.57 13.47 12.66
C PRO A 132 -19.23 12.28 13.38
N VAL A 133 -18.43 11.49 14.08
CA VAL A 133 -18.92 10.34 14.87
C VAL A 133 -19.98 10.78 15.89
N ALA A 134 -19.78 11.94 16.54
CA ALA A 134 -20.75 12.52 17.48
C ALA A 134 -22.11 12.84 16.86
N ARG A 135 -22.18 12.88 15.52
CA ARG A 135 -23.43 13.11 14.74
C ARG A 135 -23.88 11.85 14.01
N GLY A 136 -23.44 10.68 14.43
CA GLY A 136 -23.81 9.39 13.84
C GLY A 136 -23.01 8.98 12.62
N GLY A 137 -21.93 9.68 12.28
CA GLY A 137 -21.05 9.32 11.18
C GLY A 137 -20.34 8.00 11.43
N LYS A 138 -20.31 7.11 10.43
CA LYS A 138 -19.67 5.80 10.50
C LYS A 138 -18.25 5.87 9.95
N THR A 139 -17.37 5.02 10.47
CA THR A 139 -16.03 4.80 9.90
C THR A 139 -16.14 3.89 8.69
N SER A 140 -16.38 4.48 7.52
CA SER A 140 -16.61 3.79 6.26
C SER A 140 -15.95 4.52 5.09
N TRP A 141 -15.88 3.85 3.93
CA TRP A 141 -15.22 4.40 2.74
C TRP A 141 -15.84 5.69 2.22
N ASP A 142 -17.11 5.84 2.38
CA ASP A 142 -17.96 6.96 1.96
C ASP A 142 -17.96 8.16 2.93
N ASN A 143 -17.48 7.95 4.16
CA ASN A 143 -17.47 8.97 5.20
C ASN A 143 -16.08 9.40 5.68
N ILE A 144 -15.00 8.74 5.22
CA ILE A 144 -13.64 9.05 5.65
C ILE A 144 -12.81 9.61 4.49
N VAL A 145 -12.10 10.69 4.76
CA VAL A 145 -11.14 11.29 3.82
C VAL A 145 -9.80 11.55 4.48
N THR A 146 -8.77 11.70 3.63
CA THR A 146 -7.46 12.19 4.06
C THR A 146 -7.53 13.69 4.28
N ALA A 147 -7.09 14.16 5.43
CA ALA A 147 -6.99 15.58 5.76
C ALA A 147 -5.61 15.90 6.36
N CYS A 148 -5.10 17.11 6.17
CA CYS A 148 -3.99 17.58 6.98
C CYS A 148 -4.49 17.94 8.39
N LYS A 149 -3.60 17.92 9.39
CA LYS A 149 -3.94 18.23 10.78
C LYS A 149 -4.61 19.60 10.90
N THR A 150 -4.13 20.61 10.17
CA THR A 150 -4.68 21.97 10.17
C THR A 150 -6.13 22.00 9.69
N CYS A 151 -6.43 21.37 8.55
CA CYS A 151 -7.79 21.33 8.01
C CYS A 151 -8.72 20.52 8.91
N ASN A 152 -8.25 19.40 9.44
CA ASN A 152 -9.02 18.57 10.35
C ASN A 152 -9.39 19.32 11.64
N LEU A 153 -8.43 20.02 12.26
CA LEU A 153 -8.68 20.86 13.44
C LEU A 153 -9.67 22.01 13.13
N ARG A 154 -9.50 22.67 11.96
CA ARG A 154 -10.40 23.74 11.53
C ARG A 154 -11.82 23.26 11.30
N LYS A 155 -12.00 22.08 10.73
CA LYS A 155 -13.31 21.46 10.54
C LYS A 155 -13.98 21.10 11.88
N GLY A 156 -13.23 20.47 12.77
CA GLY A 156 -13.74 20.04 14.07
C GLY A 156 -14.95 19.13 13.95
N ALA A 157 -15.96 19.34 14.77
CA ALA A 157 -17.19 18.54 14.82
C ALA A 157 -18.29 19.01 13.82
N ARG A 158 -17.95 19.87 12.87
CA ARG A 158 -18.89 20.34 11.83
C ARG A 158 -18.88 19.42 10.62
N THR A 159 -19.99 19.40 9.89
CA THR A 159 -20.07 18.69 8.61
C THR A 159 -19.48 19.54 7.47
N ILE A 160 -19.24 18.91 6.32
CA ILE A 160 -18.74 19.65 5.14
C ILE A 160 -19.80 20.60 4.58
N GLU A 161 -21.09 20.25 4.71
CA GLU A 161 -22.22 21.07 4.29
C GLU A 161 -22.31 22.35 5.13
N GLU A 162 -22.18 22.25 6.46
CA GLU A 162 -22.17 23.41 7.37
C GLU A 162 -21.01 24.37 7.11
N LEU A 163 -19.92 23.87 6.55
CA LEU A 163 -18.76 24.67 6.20
C LEU A 163 -18.76 25.15 4.74
N GLY A 164 -19.76 24.75 3.94
CA GLY A 164 -19.80 25.03 2.53
C GLY A 164 -18.65 24.42 1.74
N ILE A 165 -18.00 23.38 2.28
CA ILE A 165 -16.85 22.73 1.63
C ILE A 165 -17.35 21.81 0.53
N ARG A 166 -16.82 22.01 -0.68
CA ARG A 166 -17.02 21.08 -1.80
C ARG A 166 -15.76 20.27 -1.99
N LEU A 167 -15.89 18.93 -1.86
CA LEU A 167 -14.80 18.04 -2.19
C LEU A 167 -14.65 17.91 -3.70
N PRO A 168 -13.43 17.78 -4.22
CA PRO A 168 -13.20 17.51 -5.65
C PRO A 168 -13.89 16.23 -6.13
N ARG A 169 -13.96 15.24 -5.24
CA ARG A 169 -14.65 13.97 -5.44
C ARG A 169 -15.19 13.46 -4.11
N MET A 170 -16.44 12.98 -4.11
CA MET A 170 -16.97 12.29 -2.94
C MET A 170 -16.21 10.98 -2.71
N PRO A 171 -15.90 10.66 -1.43
CA PRO A 171 -15.16 9.44 -1.13
C PRO A 171 -16.02 8.21 -1.39
N GLU A 172 -15.43 7.24 -2.06
CA GLU A 172 -16.04 5.94 -2.33
C GLU A 172 -15.03 4.83 -2.08
N ARG A 173 -15.48 3.59 -2.05
CA ARG A 173 -14.59 2.44 -1.92
C ARG A 173 -13.74 2.32 -3.18
N PRO A 174 -12.40 2.33 -3.08
CA PRO A 174 -11.56 2.22 -4.27
C PRO A 174 -11.61 0.80 -4.85
N GLN A 175 -11.59 0.73 -6.17
CA GLN A 175 -11.46 -0.51 -6.92
C GLN A 175 -10.00 -0.67 -7.36
N PHE A 176 -9.12 -0.98 -6.42
CA PHE A 176 -7.74 -1.31 -6.77
C PHE A 176 -7.63 -2.79 -7.12
N ASN A 177 -6.92 -3.06 -8.18
CA ASN A 177 -6.46 -4.38 -8.54
C ASN A 177 -5.49 -4.90 -7.44
N ILE A 178 -5.52 -6.19 -7.14
CA ILE A 178 -4.66 -6.82 -6.11
C ILE A 178 -3.19 -6.61 -6.45
N THR A 179 -2.82 -6.70 -7.73
CA THR A 179 -1.45 -6.53 -8.20
C THR A 179 -0.95 -5.09 -8.05
N ALA A 180 -1.84 -4.10 -8.24
CA ALA A 180 -1.51 -2.69 -7.98
C ALA A 180 -1.32 -2.41 -6.49
N LEU A 181 -2.17 -2.97 -5.60
CA LEU A 181 -1.98 -2.88 -4.16
C LEU A 181 -0.68 -3.55 -3.70
N PHE A 182 -0.30 -4.65 -4.36
CA PHE A 182 0.95 -5.32 -4.12
C PHE A 182 2.14 -4.41 -4.46
N ALA A 183 2.13 -3.78 -5.64
CA ALA A 183 3.15 -2.84 -6.04
C ALA A 183 3.32 -1.69 -5.04
N LEU A 184 2.22 -1.10 -4.61
CA LEU A 184 2.21 -0.05 -3.60
C LEU A 184 2.77 -0.51 -2.25
N ARG A 185 2.39 -1.71 -1.82
CA ARG A 185 2.84 -2.28 -0.55
C ARG A 185 4.35 -2.45 -0.48
N TYR A 186 4.97 -2.82 -1.58
CA TYR A 186 6.40 -3.06 -1.65
C TYR A 186 7.20 -1.89 -2.25
N GLY A 187 6.52 -0.77 -2.54
CA GLY A 187 7.17 0.40 -3.15
C GLY A 187 7.74 0.11 -4.53
N LEU A 188 7.13 -0.83 -5.28
CA LEU A 188 7.57 -1.19 -6.62
C LEU A 188 7.17 -0.11 -7.61
N THR A 189 8.09 0.22 -8.50
CA THR A 189 7.94 1.25 -9.53
C THR A 189 8.66 0.80 -10.78
N SER A 190 8.42 1.44 -11.91
CA SER A 190 9.16 1.17 -13.15
C SER A 190 10.68 1.35 -13.02
N ARG A 191 11.14 2.08 -12.00
CA ARG A 191 12.57 2.37 -11.77
C ARG A 191 13.29 1.31 -10.95
N ASN A 192 12.56 0.53 -10.12
CA ASN A 192 13.17 -0.38 -9.15
C ASN A 192 12.68 -1.82 -9.24
N ILE A 193 11.64 -2.11 -10.05
CA ILE A 193 11.15 -3.47 -10.21
C ILE A 193 12.12 -4.29 -11.05
N PRO A 194 12.45 -5.53 -10.65
CA PRO A 194 13.16 -6.45 -11.53
C PRO A 194 12.35 -6.74 -12.80
N GLU A 195 12.99 -6.69 -13.96
CA GLU A 195 12.36 -6.96 -15.26
C GLU A 195 11.52 -8.26 -15.27
N PRO A 196 12.01 -9.40 -14.72
CA PRO A 196 11.26 -10.65 -14.71
C PRO A 196 9.92 -10.59 -13.96
N TRP A 197 9.71 -9.57 -13.11
CA TRP A 197 8.47 -9.43 -12.33
C TRP A 197 7.40 -8.58 -13.02
N LEU A 198 7.75 -7.86 -14.10
CA LEU A 198 6.85 -6.92 -14.78
C LEU A 198 5.55 -7.58 -15.24
N GLY A 199 5.59 -8.84 -15.69
CA GLY A 199 4.40 -9.58 -16.14
C GLY A 199 3.40 -9.93 -15.04
N TYR A 200 3.78 -9.77 -13.75
CA TYR A 200 2.98 -10.20 -12.61
C TYR A 200 2.50 -9.05 -11.72
N VAL A 201 3.02 -7.84 -11.92
CA VAL A 201 2.79 -6.69 -11.04
C VAL A 201 2.27 -5.49 -11.83
N ASP A 202 1.12 -4.96 -11.42
CA ASP A 202 0.57 -3.74 -12.02
C ASP A 202 1.17 -2.49 -11.34
N LEU A 203 1.96 -1.74 -12.07
CA LEU A 203 2.64 -0.52 -11.60
C LEU A 203 1.83 0.76 -11.86
N SER A 204 0.67 0.68 -12.47
CA SER A 204 -0.09 1.85 -12.93
C SER A 204 -0.40 2.85 -11.81
N VAL A 205 -0.71 2.35 -10.62
CA VAL A 205 -1.01 3.19 -9.45
C VAL A 205 0.26 3.69 -8.78
N SER A 206 1.28 2.84 -8.65
CA SER A 206 2.57 3.19 -8.02
C SER A 206 3.29 4.29 -8.79
N ASN A 207 3.34 4.19 -10.11
CA ASN A 207 3.98 5.17 -10.96
C ASN A 207 3.27 6.52 -10.89
N ARG A 208 1.93 6.54 -10.95
CA ARG A 208 1.15 7.79 -10.78
C ARG A 208 1.41 8.49 -9.45
N LEU A 209 1.59 7.74 -8.37
CA LEU A 209 1.88 8.33 -7.05
C LEU A 209 3.31 8.88 -6.96
N LEU A 210 4.26 8.31 -7.71
CA LEU A 210 5.60 8.87 -7.80
C LEU A 210 5.63 10.18 -8.59
N ASP A 211 4.93 10.24 -9.72
CA ASP A 211 4.85 11.46 -10.53
C ASP A 211 4.27 12.62 -9.72
N VAL A 212 3.23 12.34 -8.92
CA VAL A 212 2.65 13.32 -7.99
C VAL A 212 3.64 13.77 -6.92
N ARG A 213 4.53 12.89 -6.43
CA ARG A 213 5.56 13.24 -5.45
C ARG A 213 6.68 14.09 -6.06
N GLN A 214 7.08 13.82 -7.30
CA GLN A 214 8.10 14.59 -8.01
C GLN A 214 7.63 16.02 -8.33
N LEU A 215 6.34 16.17 -8.69
CA LEU A 215 5.74 17.50 -8.90
C LEU A 215 5.56 18.30 -7.60
N ALA A 216 5.52 17.63 -6.44
CA ALA A 216 5.39 18.28 -5.12
C ALA A 216 6.74 18.62 -4.46
N GLY A 217 7.85 18.11 -4.98
CA GLY A 217 9.22 18.40 -4.49
C GLY A 217 9.89 19.60 -5.14
N GLY A 218 9.24 20.23 -6.12
CA GLY A 218 9.70 21.45 -6.76
C GLY A 218 8.68 22.57 -6.54
N GLU A 219 9.07 23.57 -5.77
CA GLU A 219 8.39 24.82 -5.49
C GLU A 219 7.37 24.84 -4.34
N ASP A 220 7.63 25.75 -3.45
CA ASP A 220 6.77 26.22 -2.37
C ASP A 220 5.34 26.45 -2.84
N VAL A 221 4.42 25.57 -2.45
CA VAL A 221 2.98 25.74 -2.66
C VAL A 221 2.43 26.68 -1.58
N ALA A 222 2.89 27.92 -1.58
CA ALA A 222 2.28 29.01 -0.80
C ALA A 222 1.08 29.65 -1.51
N GLN A 223 0.70 29.21 -2.73
CA GLN A 223 -0.26 29.99 -3.55
C GLN A 223 -1.56 29.30 -3.96
N ASN A 224 -1.88 28.08 -3.52
CA ASN A 224 -3.19 27.48 -3.81
C ASN A 224 -4.00 27.12 -2.56
N GLY A 225 -4.15 28.06 -1.65
CA GLY A 225 -5.08 28.02 -0.53
C GLY A 225 -6.55 28.29 -0.90
N ALA A 226 -7.01 27.90 -2.07
CA ALA A 226 -8.24 28.46 -2.65
C ALA A 226 -9.56 27.76 -2.26
N LEU A 227 -9.57 26.70 -1.46
CA LEU A 227 -10.83 26.07 -1.02
C LEU A 227 -11.29 26.55 0.38
N PHE A 228 -10.45 27.30 1.09
CA PHE A 228 -10.79 27.99 2.34
C PHE A 228 -10.57 29.50 2.25
N ALA A 229 -10.63 30.09 1.08
CA ALA A 229 -10.34 31.50 0.84
C ALA A 229 -11.51 32.47 1.18
N GLY A 230 -12.43 32.08 2.04
CA GLY A 230 -13.41 32.98 2.63
C GLY A 230 -13.19 33.09 4.15
N PRO A 231 -13.38 34.28 4.79
CA PRO A 231 -13.42 34.37 6.24
C PRO A 231 -14.61 33.52 6.71
N LEU A 232 -14.33 32.57 7.63
CA LEU A 232 -15.40 31.84 8.30
C LEU A 232 -16.29 32.87 9.02
N PRO A 233 -17.62 32.76 8.96
CA PRO A 233 -18.49 33.62 9.72
C PRO A 233 -18.13 33.54 11.21
N ALA A 234 -18.01 34.69 11.84
CA ALA A 234 -17.73 34.83 13.25
C ALA A 234 -18.78 34.04 14.03
N VAL A 235 -18.32 33.24 14.97
CA VAL A 235 -19.17 32.51 15.90
C VAL A 235 -19.75 33.53 16.86
N GLY A 236 -21.06 33.79 16.78
CA GLY A 236 -21.82 34.43 17.81
C GLY A 236 -22.22 33.43 18.90
#